data_3178bf66a28cc7eabcd7b54d5868ee49
#
_entry.id   3178bf66a28cc7eabcd7b54d5868ee49
#
_cell.length_a   1.000
_cell.length_b   1.000
_cell.length_c   1.000
_cell.angle_alpha   90.00
_cell.angle_beta   90.00
_cell.angle_gamma   90.00
#
_symmetry.space_group_name_H-M   'P 1'
#
loop_
_entity.id
_entity.type
_entity.pdbx_description
1 polymer ?
#
loop_
_entity_poly.entity_id
_entity_poly.type
_entity_poly.pdbx_seq_one_letter_code
_entity_poly.pdbx_strand_id
1 'polypeptide(L)'
;TGGCETTVYPILDGLNAEDILAGAESAGYDIVVCCGGDGTLHHTVNGLLRLEQPPLLGYIPSGSTNDFAASLGLPKTPEDAADAVVNGRPHAIDAGDFGGELFCYVAAFGAFSAVSYETPQNMKNAMGHLAYIIEGVKRLPIGEKYPARVEVGDRVFEEEFLFCSISNTTSIGGFSLDKSVEATLDDGEFEVLLIKAPTSVAEANTIVSKLLARDFNNELIHLLHADSVTVHFPTPTKWTLDGEYGGEHTDVSVQVLANALHMVF
;
A
#
# COMPACT_ATOMS: atom_id res chain seq x y z
N THR A 1 -3.11 5.78 -31.38
CA THR A 1 -2.31 7.02 -31.17
C THR A 1 -3.26 8.15 -30.83
N GLY A 2 -3.41 8.44 -29.54
CA GLY A 2 -4.30 9.52 -29.05
C GLY A 2 -3.84 10.94 -29.38
N GLY A 3 -2.93 11.12 -30.34
CA GLY A 3 -2.40 12.43 -30.74
C GLY A 3 -1.37 13.03 -29.77
N CYS A 4 -0.90 12.25 -28.79
CA CYS A 4 0.11 12.68 -27.82
C CYS A 4 1.53 12.56 -28.39
N GLU A 5 2.37 13.54 -28.11
CA GLU A 5 3.81 13.43 -28.29
C GLU A 5 4.38 12.65 -27.10
N THR A 6 5.12 11.58 -27.37
CA THR A 6 5.55 10.65 -26.33
C THR A 6 7.06 10.44 -26.36
N THR A 7 7.71 10.59 -25.20
CA THR A 7 9.09 10.20 -24.98
C THR A 7 9.14 9.00 -24.04
N VAL A 8 9.92 7.97 -24.38
CA VAL A 8 10.02 6.75 -23.58
C VAL A 8 11.37 6.70 -22.88
N TYR A 9 11.35 6.52 -21.57
CA TYR A 9 12.52 6.34 -20.72
C TYR A 9 12.52 4.91 -20.16
N PRO A 10 13.37 4.02 -20.65
CA PRO A 10 13.45 2.67 -20.09
C PRO A 10 14.14 2.72 -18.73
N ILE A 11 13.57 2.03 -17.74
CA ILE A 11 14.21 1.78 -16.43
C ILE A 11 15.27 0.69 -16.66
N LEU A 12 16.51 0.99 -16.34
CA LEU A 12 17.67 0.14 -16.51
C LEU A 12 18.36 -0.08 -15.17
N ASP A 13 19.25 -1.08 -15.10
CA ASP A 13 20.09 -1.29 -13.91
C ASP A 13 20.86 -0.01 -13.54
N GLY A 14 20.66 0.48 -12.33
CA GLY A 14 21.29 1.71 -11.82
C GLY A 14 20.64 3.02 -12.24
N LEU A 15 19.49 2.97 -12.92
CA LEU A 15 18.66 4.13 -13.25
C LEU A 15 17.21 3.82 -12.87
N ASN A 16 16.73 4.39 -11.78
CA ASN A 16 15.38 4.22 -11.30
C ASN A 16 14.42 5.32 -11.79
N ALA A 17 13.13 5.18 -11.49
CA ALA A 17 12.13 6.17 -11.91
C ALA A 17 12.36 7.54 -11.28
N GLU A 18 12.84 7.62 -10.03
CA GLU A 18 13.12 8.88 -9.33
C GLU A 18 14.21 9.70 -10.04
N ASP A 19 15.29 9.02 -10.49
CA ASP A 19 16.38 9.67 -11.23
C ASP A 19 15.90 10.24 -12.57
N ILE A 20 15.03 9.50 -13.27
CA ILE A 20 14.43 9.93 -14.54
C ILE A 20 13.55 11.16 -14.30
N LEU A 21 12.74 11.14 -13.25
CA LEU A 21 11.78 12.20 -12.94
C LEU A 21 12.44 13.48 -12.44
N ALA A 22 13.62 13.41 -11.83
CA ALA A 22 14.38 14.61 -11.46
C ALA A 22 14.63 15.57 -12.65
N GLY A 23 14.61 15.05 -13.88
CA GLY A 23 14.70 15.87 -15.11
C GLY A 23 13.35 16.20 -15.75
N ALA A 24 12.25 15.63 -15.30
CA ALA A 24 10.96 15.72 -15.98
C ALA A 24 10.32 17.12 -15.87
N GLU A 25 10.50 17.80 -14.74
CA GLU A 25 9.94 19.12 -14.47
C GLU A 25 10.42 20.16 -15.50
N SER A 26 11.71 20.15 -15.79
CA SER A 26 12.31 21.08 -16.78
C SER A 26 11.91 20.76 -18.22
N ALA A 27 11.44 19.53 -18.50
CA ALA A 27 11.01 19.10 -19.82
C ALA A 27 9.56 19.48 -20.14
N GLY A 28 8.74 19.86 -19.13
CA GLY A 28 7.40 20.40 -19.32
C GLY A 28 6.40 19.36 -19.80
N TYR A 29 6.49 18.11 -19.30
CA TYR A 29 5.51 17.07 -19.59
C TYR A 29 4.19 17.31 -18.86
N ASP A 30 3.06 17.13 -19.57
CA ASP A 30 1.72 17.22 -18.97
C ASP A 30 1.36 15.98 -18.16
N ILE A 31 1.85 14.81 -18.60
CA ILE A 31 1.55 13.51 -18.00
C ILE A 31 2.83 12.66 -17.97
N VAL A 32 3.10 12.05 -16.86
CA VAL A 32 4.05 10.95 -16.71
C VAL A 32 3.27 9.64 -16.67
N VAL A 33 3.65 8.66 -17.50
CA VAL A 33 3.00 7.36 -17.54
C VAL A 33 3.96 6.31 -16.97
N CYS A 34 3.62 5.75 -15.82
CA CYS A 34 4.30 4.58 -15.28
C CYS A 34 3.79 3.32 -15.98
N CYS A 35 4.68 2.61 -16.66
CA CYS A 35 4.40 1.29 -17.23
C CYS A 35 5.24 0.25 -16.49
N GLY A 36 4.63 -0.43 -15.51
CA GLY A 36 5.37 -1.32 -14.62
C GLY A 36 4.49 -2.02 -13.60
N GLY A 37 5.11 -2.63 -12.60
CA GLY A 37 4.46 -3.18 -11.42
C GLY A 37 4.43 -2.18 -10.26
N ASP A 38 3.95 -2.66 -9.08
CA ASP A 38 3.78 -1.83 -7.89
C ASP A 38 5.11 -1.19 -7.41
N GLY A 39 6.24 -1.90 -7.47
CA GLY A 39 7.56 -1.33 -7.14
C GLY A 39 8.01 -0.22 -8.09
N THR A 40 7.75 -0.36 -9.40
CA THR A 40 8.03 0.72 -10.36
C THR A 40 7.15 1.94 -10.09
N LEU A 41 5.89 1.71 -9.74
CA LEU A 41 4.95 2.77 -9.38
C LEU A 41 5.39 3.47 -8.10
N HIS A 42 5.79 2.73 -7.06
CA HIS A 42 6.31 3.27 -5.81
C HIS A 42 7.46 4.28 -6.05
N HIS A 43 8.47 3.90 -6.82
CA HIS A 43 9.56 4.80 -7.18
C HIS A 43 9.11 5.98 -8.06
N THR A 44 8.14 5.76 -8.95
CA THR A 44 7.58 6.83 -9.78
C THR A 44 6.87 7.87 -8.93
N VAL A 45 6.05 7.46 -7.96
CA VAL A 45 5.34 8.37 -7.05
C VAL A 45 6.32 9.13 -6.16
N ASN A 46 7.31 8.44 -5.58
CA ASN A 46 8.36 9.09 -4.79
C ASN A 46 9.13 10.14 -5.59
N GLY A 47 9.41 9.87 -6.86
CA GLY A 47 10.03 10.86 -7.76
C GLY A 47 9.11 12.03 -8.11
N LEU A 48 7.84 11.76 -8.42
CA LEU A 48 6.86 12.79 -8.78
C LEU A 48 6.59 13.76 -7.63
N LEU A 49 6.35 13.25 -6.43
CA LEU A 49 5.97 14.07 -5.28
C LEU A 49 7.14 14.90 -4.70
N ARG A 50 8.36 14.73 -5.21
CA ARG A 50 9.50 15.61 -4.94
C ARG A 50 9.58 16.82 -5.88
N LEU A 51 8.80 16.84 -6.97
CA LEU A 51 8.75 17.96 -7.89
C LEU A 51 7.90 19.10 -7.31
N GLU A 52 8.24 20.34 -7.63
CA GLU A 52 7.45 21.52 -7.20
C GLU A 52 6.07 21.55 -7.89
N GLN A 53 6.01 21.11 -9.14
CA GLN A 53 4.80 21.04 -9.95
C GLN A 53 4.72 19.67 -10.64
N PRO A 54 4.30 18.63 -9.94
CA PRO A 54 4.25 17.31 -10.52
C PRO A 54 3.22 17.23 -11.66
N PRO A 55 3.58 16.65 -12.81
CA PRO A 55 2.63 16.34 -13.87
C PRO A 55 1.61 15.28 -13.41
N LEU A 56 0.53 15.12 -14.16
CA LEU A 56 -0.43 14.04 -13.91
C LEU A 56 0.27 12.68 -14.02
N LEU A 57 -0.15 11.73 -13.21
CA LEU A 57 0.32 10.35 -13.27
C LEU A 57 -0.69 9.48 -14.02
N GLY A 58 -0.28 8.84 -15.10
CA GLY A 58 -0.98 7.71 -15.70
C GLY A 58 -0.33 6.40 -15.26
N TYR A 59 -1.11 5.32 -15.14
CA TYR A 59 -0.56 4.02 -14.78
C TYR A 59 -1.03 2.91 -15.72
N ILE A 60 -0.07 2.22 -16.33
CA ILE A 60 -0.29 1.01 -17.15
C ILE A 60 0.26 -0.18 -16.35
N PRO A 61 -0.60 -0.93 -15.65
CA PRO A 61 -0.17 -2.03 -14.80
C PRO A 61 0.36 -3.18 -15.65
N SER A 62 1.64 -3.49 -15.51
CA SER A 62 2.33 -4.58 -16.23
C SER A 62 3.17 -5.48 -15.31
N GLY A 63 3.01 -5.33 -14.00
CA GLY A 63 3.61 -6.22 -13.01
C GLY A 63 2.79 -7.49 -12.78
N SER A 64 3.22 -8.28 -11.81
CA SER A 64 2.59 -9.58 -11.50
C SER A 64 1.35 -9.45 -10.62
N THR A 65 1.29 -8.47 -9.73
CA THR A 65 0.22 -8.29 -8.74
C THR A 65 -0.63 -7.07 -9.08
N ASN A 66 -0.02 -5.90 -9.17
CA ASN A 66 -0.66 -4.62 -9.47
C ASN A 66 -1.83 -4.31 -8.51
N ASP A 67 -1.55 -4.42 -7.21
CA ASP A 67 -2.55 -4.26 -6.15
C ASP A 67 -3.17 -2.85 -6.15
N PHE A 68 -2.34 -1.83 -6.37
CA PHE A 68 -2.81 -0.45 -6.45
C PHE A 68 -3.75 -0.22 -7.65
N ALA A 69 -3.41 -0.78 -8.83
CA ALA A 69 -4.29 -0.70 -10.00
C ALA A 69 -5.63 -1.41 -9.76
N ALA A 70 -5.62 -2.53 -9.04
CA ALA A 70 -6.84 -3.25 -8.67
C ALA A 70 -7.71 -2.43 -7.70
N SER A 71 -7.11 -1.70 -6.77
CA SER A 71 -7.80 -0.81 -5.82
C SER A 71 -8.48 0.36 -6.52
N LEU A 72 -7.83 0.92 -7.56
CA LEU A 72 -8.38 1.98 -8.40
C LEU A 72 -9.39 1.48 -9.45
N GLY A 73 -9.54 0.17 -9.62
CA GLY A 73 -10.37 -0.40 -10.67
C GLY A 73 -9.83 -0.17 -12.09
N LEU A 74 -8.52 0.02 -12.23
CA LEU A 74 -7.90 0.28 -13.53
C LEU A 74 -8.05 -0.93 -14.47
N PRO A 75 -8.12 -0.69 -15.80
CA PRO A 75 -8.16 -1.76 -16.79
C PRO A 75 -6.94 -2.68 -16.66
N LYS A 76 -7.17 -3.98 -16.91
CA LYS A 76 -6.14 -5.01 -16.78
C LYS A 76 -5.28 -5.20 -18.02
N THR A 77 -5.79 -4.80 -19.19
CA THR A 77 -5.01 -4.88 -20.43
C THR A 77 -4.22 -3.59 -20.62
N PRO A 78 -2.98 -3.66 -21.11
CA PRO A 78 -2.18 -2.46 -21.35
C PRO A 78 -2.83 -1.47 -22.33
N GLU A 79 -3.55 -1.97 -23.33
CA GLU A 79 -4.25 -1.18 -24.32
C GLU A 79 -5.39 -0.37 -23.69
N ASP A 80 -6.24 -1.01 -22.90
CA ASP A 80 -7.37 -0.35 -22.24
C ASP A 80 -6.87 0.63 -21.15
N ALA A 81 -5.77 0.29 -20.44
CA ALA A 81 -5.15 1.18 -19.49
C ALA A 81 -4.54 2.42 -20.16
N ALA A 82 -3.89 2.25 -21.31
CA ALA A 82 -3.39 3.37 -22.10
C ALA A 82 -4.53 4.26 -22.63
N ASP A 83 -5.65 3.66 -23.02
CA ASP A 83 -6.85 4.40 -23.46
C ASP A 83 -7.45 5.21 -22.29
N ALA A 84 -7.49 4.63 -21.09
CA ALA A 84 -7.93 5.31 -19.89
C ALA A 84 -7.02 6.51 -19.55
N VAL A 85 -5.70 6.38 -19.68
CA VAL A 85 -4.76 7.51 -19.50
C VAL A 85 -5.00 8.62 -20.51
N VAL A 86 -5.27 8.29 -21.79
CA VAL A 86 -5.44 9.30 -22.85
C VAL A 86 -6.80 9.99 -22.78
N ASN A 87 -7.86 9.26 -22.42
CA ASN A 87 -9.25 9.73 -22.49
C ASN A 87 -9.89 9.92 -21.13
N GLY A 88 -9.19 9.56 -20.05
CA GLY A 88 -9.67 9.61 -18.67
C GLY A 88 -9.77 11.03 -18.12
N ARG A 89 -10.06 11.09 -16.81
CA ARG A 89 -10.16 12.35 -16.07
C ARG A 89 -9.16 12.36 -14.93
N PRO A 90 -8.66 13.54 -14.53
CA PRO A 90 -7.83 13.64 -13.33
C PRO A 90 -8.63 13.31 -12.06
N HIS A 91 -8.03 12.51 -11.20
CA HIS A 91 -8.51 12.17 -9.86
C HIS A 91 -7.42 12.52 -8.86
N ALA A 92 -7.79 13.15 -7.76
CA ALA A 92 -6.89 13.34 -6.63
C ALA A 92 -6.90 12.07 -5.78
N ILE A 93 -5.74 11.69 -5.26
CA ILE A 93 -5.55 10.51 -4.43
C ILE A 93 -4.60 10.89 -3.30
N ASP A 94 -4.91 10.43 -2.10
CA ASP A 94 -4.06 10.60 -0.95
C ASP A 94 -2.81 9.72 -1.06
N ALA A 95 -1.73 10.15 -0.46
CA ALA A 95 -0.51 9.36 -0.30
C ALA A 95 -0.13 9.31 1.17
N GLY A 96 0.68 8.35 1.56
CA GLY A 96 1.24 8.28 2.90
C GLY A 96 2.68 8.78 2.95
N ASP A 97 2.98 9.58 3.96
CA ASP A 97 4.36 9.95 4.32
C ASP A 97 4.81 9.08 5.48
N PHE A 98 5.82 8.28 5.24
CA PHE A 98 6.50 7.43 6.22
C PHE A 98 7.87 8.02 6.59
N GLY A 99 7.86 9.17 7.25
CA GLY A 99 9.10 9.84 7.65
C GLY A 99 9.95 10.33 6.49
N GLY A 100 9.35 10.75 5.39
CA GLY A 100 9.99 11.27 4.18
C GLY A 100 10.08 10.27 3.02
N GLU A 101 9.72 9.02 3.21
CA GLU A 101 9.48 8.03 2.15
C GLU A 101 7.97 7.89 1.94
N LEU A 102 7.53 7.97 0.69
CA LEU A 102 6.12 8.01 0.36
C LEU A 102 5.61 6.65 -0.09
N PHE A 103 4.35 6.35 0.24
CA PHE A 103 3.67 5.16 -0.25
C PHE A 103 2.27 5.53 -0.75
N CYS A 104 1.79 4.79 -1.75
CA CYS A 104 0.48 5.01 -2.35
C CYS A 104 -0.59 4.11 -1.78
N TYR A 105 -0.20 2.93 -1.33
CA TYR A 105 -1.12 1.83 -1.09
C TYR A 105 -1.07 1.33 0.34
N VAL A 106 0.10 0.91 0.85
CA VAL A 106 0.20 0.31 2.17
C VAL A 106 1.59 0.43 2.79
N ALA A 107 1.62 0.82 4.07
CA ALA A 107 2.75 0.60 4.97
C ALA A 107 2.38 -0.50 5.97
N ALA A 108 3.25 -1.50 6.17
CA ALA A 108 2.93 -2.62 7.04
C ALA A 108 4.14 -3.16 7.79
N PHE A 109 3.88 -3.70 9.00
CA PHE A 109 4.85 -4.51 9.74
C PHE A 109 4.22 -5.80 10.26
N GLY A 110 5.06 -6.76 10.59
CA GLY A 110 4.64 -8.00 11.22
C GLY A 110 4.76 -9.22 10.32
N ALA A 111 4.08 -10.29 10.70
CA ALA A 111 4.26 -11.64 10.16
C ALA A 111 4.13 -11.80 8.64
N PHE A 112 3.52 -10.86 7.96
CA PHE A 112 3.25 -10.95 6.51
C PHE A 112 4.03 -9.91 5.70
N SER A 113 4.66 -8.95 6.34
CA SER A 113 5.46 -7.94 5.67
C SER A 113 6.73 -8.55 5.05
N ALA A 114 7.39 -9.49 5.74
CA ALA A 114 8.60 -10.16 5.25
C ALA A 114 8.34 -11.12 4.08
N VAL A 115 7.13 -11.64 3.95
CA VAL A 115 6.81 -12.66 2.94
C VAL A 115 6.63 -12.09 1.54
N SER A 116 6.45 -10.78 1.40
CA SER A 116 6.47 -10.10 0.10
C SER A 116 7.78 -10.33 -0.66
N TYR A 117 8.90 -10.53 0.04
CA TYR A 117 10.22 -10.70 -0.57
C TYR A 117 10.58 -12.16 -0.90
N GLU A 118 10.08 -13.13 -0.15
CA GLU A 118 10.55 -14.53 -0.22
C GLU A 118 9.58 -15.50 -0.89
N THR A 119 8.34 -15.08 -1.18
CA THR A 119 7.32 -15.99 -1.72
C THR A 119 7.34 -16.07 -3.23
N PRO A 120 7.38 -17.29 -3.81
CA PRO A 120 7.25 -17.46 -5.26
C PRO A 120 5.95 -16.84 -5.77
N GLN A 121 6.05 -16.03 -6.82
CA GLN A 121 4.93 -15.29 -7.45
C GLN A 121 3.71 -16.15 -7.81
N ASN A 122 3.91 -17.45 -8.05
CA ASN A 122 2.83 -18.38 -8.41
C ASN A 122 1.79 -18.59 -7.30
N MET A 123 2.14 -18.34 -6.03
CA MET A 123 1.21 -18.43 -4.90
C MET A 123 0.44 -17.13 -4.66
N LYS A 124 1.00 -15.97 -5.02
CA LYS A 124 0.34 -14.67 -4.90
C LYS A 124 -0.86 -14.55 -5.86
N ASN A 125 -0.79 -15.17 -7.03
CA ASN A 125 -1.80 -15.05 -8.09
C ASN A 125 -3.01 -15.97 -7.93
N ALA A 126 -2.93 -17.00 -7.08
CA ALA A 126 -3.99 -18.02 -6.97
C ALA A 126 -4.98 -17.76 -5.82
N MET A 127 -4.58 -16.98 -4.84
CA MET A 127 -5.37 -16.73 -3.62
C MET A 127 -5.18 -15.25 -3.26
N GLY A 128 -6.24 -14.47 -3.22
CA GLY A 128 -6.14 -13.05 -2.80
C GLY A 128 -5.37 -12.91 -1.47
N HIS A 129 -4.82 -11.73 -1.21
CA HIS A 129 -3.91 -11.44 -0.10
C HIS A 129 -4.48 -11.86 1.29
N LEU A 130 -5.79 -11.74 1.53
CA LEU A 130 -6.40 -12.19 2.78
C LEU A 130 -6.39 -13.71 2.92
N ALA A 131 -6.63 -14.46 1.84
CA ALA A 131 -6.48 -15.91 1.87
C ALA A 131 -5.04 -16.31 2.21
N TYR A 132 -4.09 -15.50 1.79
CA TYR A 132 -2.68 -15.63 2.13
C TYR A 132 -2.41 -15.28 3.61
N ILE A 133 -2.98 -14.19 4.13
CA ILE A 133 -2.94 -13.86 5.57
C ILE A 133 -3.57 -15.00 6.39
N ILE A 134 -4.74 -15.49 5.99
CA ILE A 134 -5.43 -16.60 6.67
C ILE A 134 -4.58 -17.87 6.67
N GLU A 135 -4.00 -18.23 5.55
CA GLU A 135 -3.13 -19.42 5.45
C GLU A 135 -1.83 -19.20 6.23
N GLY A 136 -1.29 -17.97 6.22
CA GLY A 136 -0.16 -17.59 7.05
C GLY A 136 -0.46 -17.70 8.54
N VAL A 137 -1.57 -17.14 9.03
CA VAL A 137 -1.99 -17.27 10.45
C VAL A 137 -2.09 -18.74 10.88
N LYS A 138 -2.60 -19.63 10.01
CA LYS A 138 -2.68 -21.07 10.29
C LYS A 138 -1.32 -21.74 10.38
N ARG A 139 -0.31 -21.24 9.68
CA ARG A 139 1.03 -21.85 9.59
C ARG A 139 2.05 -21.21 10.51
N LEU A 140 1.76 -20.02 11.05
CA LEU A 140 2.68 -19.35 11.94
C LEU A 140 2.89 -20.17 13.22
N PRO A 141 4.15 -20.34 13.65
CA PRO A 141 4.41 -20.82 14.98
C PRO A 141 3.76 -19.85 15.98
N ILE A 142 2.99 -20.36 16.92
CA ILE A 142 2.48 -19.56 18.04
C ILE A 142 3.70 -18.97 18.74
N GLY A 143 3.84 -17.62 18.68
CA GLY A 143 4.98 -16.94 19.27
C GLY A 143 5.65 -15.88 18.42
N GLU A 144 5.33 -15.78 17.13
CA GLU A 144 5.75 -14.63 16.35
C GLU A 144 4.92 -13.41 16.75
N LYS A 145 5.59 -12.40 17.30
CA LYS A 145 4.94 -11.24 17.92
C LYS A 145 5.84 -10.02 17.85
N TYR A 146 5.22 -8.88 17.69
CA TYR A 146 5.85 -7.58 17.59
C TYR A 146 5.28 -6.66 18.68
N PRO A 147 5.96 -6.57 19.84
CA PRO A 147 5.56 -5.65 20.89
C PRO A 147 5.64 -4.22 20.36
N ALA A 148 4.56 -3.48 20.47
CA ALA A 148 4.53 -2.10 20.02
C ALA A 148 3.50 -1.28 20.81
N ARG A 149 3.75 0.03 20.87
CA ARG A 149 2.77 1.04 21.24
C ARG A 149 2.33 1.74 19.97
N VAL A 150 1.07 1.59 19.61
CA VAL A 150 0.47 2.16 18.39
C VAL A 150 -0.55 3.21 18.80
N GLU A 151 -0.37 4.42 18.29
CA GLU A 151 -1.27 5.55 18.47
C GLU A 151 -2.00 5.82 17.16
N VAL A 152 -3.33 5.77 17.18
CA VAL A 152 -4.21 5.99 16.04
C VAL A 152 -5.27 7.01 16.45
N GLY A 153 -5.13 8.25 16.01
CA GLY A 153 -5.94 9.37 16.50
C GLY A 153 -5.85 9.48 18.03
N ASP A 154 -6.99 9.50 18.71
CA ASP A 154 -7.07 9.57 20.19
C ASP A 154 -6.91 8.20 20.90
N ARG A 155 -6.71 7.12 20.15
CA ARG A 155 -6.61 5.76 20.69
C ARG A 155 -5.17 5.30 20.77
N VAL A 156 -4.84 4.62 21.88
CA VAL A 156 -3.52 4.04 22.12
C VAL A 156 -3.67 2.55 22.39
N PHE A 157 -2.87 1.76 21.71
CA PHE A 157 -2.78 0.32 21.87
C PHE A 157 -1.35 -0.04 22.27
N GLU A 158 -1.18 -0.68 23.42
CA GLU A 158 0.13 -1.15 23.90
C GLU A 158 0.04 -2.67 24.08
N GLU A 159 0.40 -3.38 23.01
CA GLU A 159 0.09 -4.79 22.81
C GLU A 159 1.22 -5.53 22.09
N GLU A 160 1.12 -6.85 22.03
CA GLU A 160 1.90 -7.68 21.13
C GLU A 160 1.08 -7.91 19.87
N PHE A 161 1.57 -7.40 18.73
CA PHE A 161 0.88 -7.53 17.46
C PHE A 161 1.41 -8.69 16.63
N LEU A 162 0.55 -9.32 15.87
CA LEU A 162 0.90 -10.23 14.80
C LEU A 162 1.17 -9.46 13.51
N PHE A 163 0.35 -8.44 13.24
CA PHE A 163 0.36 -7.67 12.01
C PHE A 163 -0.26 -6.29 12.22
N CYS A 164 0.28 -5.32 11.51
CA CYS A 164 -0.32 -4.00 11.34
C CYS A 164 -0.20 -3.59 9.87
N SER A 165 -1.26 -3.01 9.31
CA SER A 165 -1.22 -2.26 8.06
C SER A 165 -1.85 -0.90 8.22
N ILE A 166 -1.23 0.09 7.59
CA ILE A 166 -1.71 1.46 7.43
C ILE A 166 -1.87 1.64 5.93
N SER A 167 -3.08 1.78 5.45
CA SER A 167 -3.35 1.71 4.01
C SER A 167 -4.31 2.80 3.56
N ASN A 168 -4.08 3.31 2.35
CA ASN A 168 -5.02 4.12 1.60
C ASN A 168 -5.66 3.22 0.54
N THR A 169 -6.69 2.44 0.92
CA THR A 169 -7.27 1.45 0.01
C THR A 169 -8.68 1.06 0.40
N THR A 170 -9.51 0.87 -0.61
CA THR A 170 -10.85 0.30 -0.47
C THR A 170 -10.83 -1.19 -0.14
N SER A 171 -9.65 -1.80 -0.15
CA SER A 171 -9.49 -3.23 0.09
C SER A 171 -8.21 -3.54 0.84
N ILE A 172 -8.29 -4.26 1.93
CA ILE A 172 -7.13 -4.87 2.57
C ILE A 172 -6.93 -6.24 1.94
N GLY A 173 -5.82 -6.40 1.23
CA GLY A 173 -5.42 -7.68 0.65
C GLY A 173 -6.38 -8.27 -0.36
N GLY A 174 -6.97 -7.45 -1.22
CA GLY A 174 -7.92 -7.88 -2.24
C GLY A 174 -9.34 -8.16 -1.73
N PHE A 175 -9.63 -7.80 -0.47
CA PHE A 175 -10.97 -7.84 0.09
C PHE A 175 -11.48 -6.43 0.32
N SER A 176 -12.54 -6.04 -0.35
CA SER A 176 -13.32 -4.86 0.02
C SER A 176 -13.65 -4.91 1.50
N LEU A 177 -13.24 -3.91 2.25
CA LEU A 177 -13.39 -3.86 3.71
C LEU A 177 -14.86 -3.84 4.14
N ASP A 178 -15.71 -3.19 3.42
CA ASP A 178 -17.16 -3.29 3.50
C ASP A 178 -17.78 -2.71 2.21
N LYS A 179 -18.88 -3.30 1.74
CA LYS A 179 -19.67 -2.68 0.67
C LYS A 179 -20.46 -1.46 1.16
N SER A 180 -20.53 -1.22 2.46
CA SER A 180 -21.20 -0.08 3.09
C SER A 180 -20.23 1.06 3.46
N VAL A 181 -18.91 0.83 3.45
CA VAL A 181 -17.88 1.86 3.57
C VAL A 181 -17.37 2.11 2.16
N GLU A 182 -17.84 3.16 1.53
CA GLU A 182 -17.15 3.76 0.39
C GLU A 182 -15.84 4.33 0.94
N ALA A 183 -14.80 3.51 1.08
CA ALA A 183 -13.47 4.02 1.30
C ALA A 183 -13.14 4.83 0.04
N THR A 184 -12.99 6.11 0.23
CA THR A 184 -12.60 7.05 -0.81
C THR A 184 -11.10 7.22 -0.67
N LEU A 185 -10.38 7.21 -1.75
CA LEU A 185 -8.91 7.34 -1.75
C LEU A 185 -8.45 8.80 -1.59
N ASP A 186 -9.38 9.70 -1.29
CA ASP A 186 -9.23 11.15 -1.22
C ASP A 186 -9.93 11.77 0.00
N ASP A 187 -10.21 10.96 1.05
CA ASP A 187 -10.90 11.41 2.26
C ASP A 187 -9.97 11.95 3.36
N GLY A 188 -8.66 11.86 3.16
CA GLY A 188 -7.66 12.33 4.11
C GLY A 188 -7.45 11.39 5.30
N GLU A 189 -7.86 10.13 5.21
CA GLU A 189 -7.70 9.14 6.28
C GLU A 189 -7.09 7.83 5.74
N PHE A 190 -6.41 7.11 6.61
CA PHE A 190 -5.96 5.73 6.38
C PHE A 190 -6.90 4.72 7.03
N GLU A 191 -7.02 3.54 6.43
CA GLU A 191 -7.47 2.34 7.10
C GLU A 191 -6.31 1.72 7.88
N VAL A 192 -6.45 1.65 9.20
CA VAL A 192 -5.45 1.06 10.10
C VAL A 192 -5.97 -0.26 10.63
N LEU A 193 -5.41 -1.37 10.15
CA LEU A 193 -5.73 -2.70 10.63
C LEU A 193 -4.69 -3.17 11.63
N LEU A 194 -5.11 -3.46 12.85
CA LEU A 194 -4.28 -4.05 13.90
C LEU A 194 -4.76 -5.46 14.21
N ILE A 195 -3.87 -6.44 14.16
CA ILE A 195 -4.14 -7.84 14.54
C ILE A 195 -3.22 -8.21 15.70
N LYS A 196 -3.79 -8.57 16.85
CA LYS A 196 -3.02 -9.03 18.02
C LYS A 196 -2.35 -10.37 17.74
N ALA A 197 -1.20 -10.59 18.35
CA ALA A 197 -0.53 -11.87 18.32
C ALA A 197 -1.33 -12.90 19.12
N PRO A 198 -1.70 -14.05 18.53
CA PRO A 198 -2.44 -15.07 19.24
C PRO A 198 -1.56 -15.75 20.29
N THR A 199 -2.09 -15.95 21.49
CA THR A 199 -1.44 -16.66 22.60
C THR A 199 -1.76 -18.15 22.59
N SER A 200 -2.72 -18.58 21.77
CA SER A 200 -3.17 -19.98 21.67
C SER A 200 -3.68 -20.31 20.27
N VAL A 201 -3.73 -21.62 19.96
CA VAL A 201 -4.36 -22.12 18.71
C VAL A 201 -5.83 -21.70 18.62
N ALA A 202 -6.53 -21.62 19.74
CA ALA A 202 -7.92 -21.19 19.79
C ALA A 202 -8.06 -19.73 19.34
N GLU A 203 -7.20 -18.83 19.83
CA GLU A 203 -7.17 -17.43 19.39
C GLU A 203 -6.79 -17.29 17.92
N ALA A 204 -5.80 -18.04 17.44
CA ALA A 204 -5.43 -18.04 16.02
C ALA A 204 -6.62 -18.44 15.14
N ASN A 205 -7.37 -19.48 15.51
CA ASN A 205 -8.59 -19.88 14.81
C ASN A 205 -9.70 -18.82 14.91
N THR A 206 -9.78 -18.11 16.03
CA THR A 206 -10.73 -17.01 16.21
C THR A 206 -10.38 -15.86 15.27
N ILE A 207 -9.11 -15.44 15.21
CA ILE A 207 -8.63 -14.42 14.27
C ILE A 207 -9.02 -14.79 12.83
N VAL A 208 -8.72 -16.02 12.39
CA VAL A 208 -9.08 -16.50 11.06
C VAL A 208 -10.59 -16.43 10.81
N SER A 209 -11.40 -16.87 11.79
CA SER A 209 -12.86 -16.84 11.67
C SER A 209 -13.41 -15.43 11.57
N LYS A 210 -12.84 -14.49 12.35
CA LYS A 210 -13.22 -13.08 12.36
C LYS A 210 -12.83 -12.38 11.06
N LEU A 211 -11.62 -12.64 10.54
CA LEU A 211 -11.18 -12.13 9.23
C LEU A 211 -12.11 -12.63 8.10
N LEU A 212 -12.47 -13.91 8.10
CA LEU A 212 -13.39 -14.50 7.13
C LEU A 212 -14.81 -13.90 7.23
N ALA A 213 -15.27 -13.63 8.46
CA ALA A 213 -16.56 -13.02 8.73
C ALA A 213 -16.58 -11.50 8.50
N ARG A 214 -15.42 -10.88 8.22
CA ARG A 214 -15.23 -9.42 8.14
C ARG A 214 -15.63 -8.71 9.43
N ASP A 215 -15.41 -9.34 10.56
CA ASP A 215 -15.61 -8.78 11.88
C ASP A 215 -14.28 -8.20 12.37
N PHE A 216 -14.01 -6.95 12.03
CA PHE A 216 -12.74 -6.26 12.29
C PHE A 216 -12.75 -5.43 13.58
N ASN A 217 -13.84 -5.41 14.35
CA ASN A 217 -13.92 -4.64 15.60
C ASN A 217 -14.21 -5.56 16.79
N ASN A 218 -13.19 -6.23 17.28
CA ASN A 218 -13.23 -7.14 18.41
C ASN A 218 -11.94 -7.06 19.22
N GLU A 219 -11.78 -7.90 20.26
CA GLU A 219 -10.61 -7.85 21.18
C GLU A 219 -9.27 -8.24 20.48
N LEU A 220 -9.32 -8.94 19.34
CA LEU A 220 -8.14 -9.45 18.63
C LEU A 220 -7.83 -8.69 17.34
N ILE A 221 -8.81 -7.98 16.79
CA ILE A 221 -8.68 -7.27 15.51
C ILE A 221 -9.34 -5.90 15.66
N HIS A 222 -8.63 -4.86 15.27
CA HIS A 222 -9.15 -3.50 15.21
C HIS A 222 -8.96 -2.94 13.80
N LEU A 223 -10.02 -2.38 13.23
CA LEU A 223 -10.00 -1.56 12.04
C LEU A 223 -10.38 -0.13 12.45
N LEU A 224 -9.52 0.81 12.15
CA LEU A 224 -9.62 2.20 12.56
C LEU A 224 -9.40 3.09 11.34
N HIS A 225 -9.83 4.35 11.43
CA HIS A 225 -9.55 5.39 10.46
C HIS A 225 -8.82 6.53 11.17
N ALA A 226 -7.78 7.07 10.55
CA ALA A 226 -7.03 8.20 11.08
C ALA A 226 -6.19 8.86 9.99
N ASP A 227 -5.95 10.17 10.15
CA ASP A 227 -5.04 10.96 9.31
C ASP A 227 -3.56 10.75 9.66
N SER A 228 -3.31 10.18 10.84
CA SER A 228 -1.96 9.95 11.34
C SER A 228 -1.86 8.73 12.25
N VAL A 229 -0.72 8.05 12.21
CA VAL A 229 -0.40 6.89 13.04
C VAL A 229 1.02 7.01 13.54
N THR A 230 1.22 6.80 14.86
CA THR A 230 2.56 6.71 15.44
C THR A 230 2.78 5.33 16.04
N VAL A 231 3.94 4.75 15.79
CA VAL A 231 4.30 3.42 16.28
C VAL A 231 5.66 3.46 16.96
N HIS A 232 5.72 2.91 18.17
CA HIS A 232 6.95 2.77 18.94
C HIS A 232 7.23 1.29 19.23
N PHE A 233 8.43 0.86 18.90
CA PHE A 233 8.91 -0.51 19.15
C PHE A 233 10.05 -0.51 20.15
N PRO A 234 10.18 -1.53 21.01
CA PRO A 234 11.32 -1.68 21.91
C PRO A 234 12.62 -2.06 21.17
N THR A 235 12.53 -2.58 19.95
CA THR A 235 13.66 -2.97 19.10
C THR A 235 13.33 -2.65 17.64
N PRO A 236 14.34 -2.38 16.77
CA PRO A 236 14.11 -2.12 15.37
C PRO A 236 13.25 -3.21 14.71
N THR A 237 12.18 -2.80 14.04
CA THR A 237 11.22 -3.69 13.38
C THR A 237 11.16 -3.36 11.91
N LYS A 238 11.14 -4.41 11.07
CA LYS A 238 11.07 -4.30 9.60
C LYS A 238 9.71 -3.82 9.15
N TRP A 239 9.72 -2.90 8.19
CA TRP A 239 8.55 -2.40 7.50
C TRP A 239 8.58 -2.72 6.01
N THR A 240 7.41 -2.70 5.42
CA THR A 240 7.23 -2.71 3.97
C THR A 240 6.39 -1.50 3.55
N LEU A 241 6.75 -0.89 2.43
CA LEU A 241 6.02 0.20 1.80
C LEU A 241 5.68 -0.22 0.38
N ASP A 242 4.39 -0.32 0.06
CA ASP A 242 3.88 -0.79 -1.25
C ASP A 242 4.46 -2.14 -1.69
N GLY A 243 4.86 -2.99 -0.72
CA GLY A 243 5.50 -4.27 -0.97
C GLY A 243 7.02 -4.24 -1.09
N GLU A 244 7.65 -3.07 -1.06
CA GLU A 244 9.09 -2.88 -1.05
C GLU A 244 9.63 -2.81 0.39
N TYR A 245 10.93 -2.93 0.58
CA TYR A 245 11.56 -2.84 1.90
C TYR A 245 11.61 -1.41 2.40
N GLY A 246 10.84 -1.09 3.44
CA GLY A 246 10.74 0.22 4.08
C GLY A 246 11.67 0.44 5.28
N GLY A 247 12.74 -0.35 5.44
CA GLY A 247 13.69 -0.19 6.52
C GLY A 247 13.36 -0.91 7.82
N GLU A 248 14.19 -0.69 8.84
CA GLU A 248 14.00 -1.14 10.23
C GLU A 248 13.95 0.07 11.15
N HIS A 249 12.87 0.21 11.91
CA HIS A 249 12.60 1.39 12.73
C HIS A 249 12.16 1.03 14.13
N THR A 250 12.54 1.86 15.12
CA THR A 250 12.00 1.83 16.48
C THR A 250 10.84 2.80 16.66
N ASP A 251 10.88 3.91 15.91
CA ASP A 251 9.90 4.97 15.99
C ASP A 251 9.47 5.34 14.58
N VAL A 252 8.18 5.29 14.31
CA VAL A 252 7.58 5.60 13.02
C VAL A 252 6.44 6.57 13.22
N SER A 253 6.39 7.60 12.38
CA SER A 253 5.23 8.49 12.26
C SER A 253 4.78 8.45 10.81
N VAL A 254 3.53 8.08 10.60
CA VAL A 254 2.89 8.05 9.29
C VAL A 254 1.82 9.14 9.25
N GLN A 255 1.80 9.93 8.18
CA GLN A 255 0.81 10.98 7.99
C GLN A 255 0.20 10.89 6.59
N VAL A 256 -1.09 11.20 6.48
CA VAL A 256 -1.74 11.36 5.18
C VAL A 256 -1.29 12.67 4.55
N LEU A 257 -0.90 12.60 3.29
CA LEU A 257 -0.77 13.74 2.40
C LEU A 257 -2.03 13.79 1.53
N ALA A 258 -3.01 14.56 1.99
CA ALA A 258 -4.32 14.61 1.35
C ALA A 258 -4.21 15.19 -0.07
N ASN A 259 -4.83 14.50 -1.04
CA ASN A 259 -4.85 14.90 -2.44
C ASN A 259 -3.47 15.12 -3.07
N ALA A 260 -2.42 14.45 -2.56
CA ALA A 260 -1.04 14.70 -2.98
C ALA A 260 -0.76 14.18 -4.40
N LEU A 261 -1.39 13.11 -4.81
CA LEU A 261 -1.18 12.47 -6.11
C LEU A 261 -2.35 12.73 -7.05
N HIS A 262 -2.07 13.28 -8.24
CA HIS A 262 -3.07 13.50 -9.26
C HIS A 262 -2.90 12.47 -10.38
N MET A 263 -3.83 11.53 -10.47
CA MET A 263 -3.81 10.47 -11.48
C MET A 263 -4.87 10.68 -12.54
N VAL A 264 -4.61 10.22 -13.77
CA VAL A 264 -5.56 10.22 -14.87
C VAL A 264 -5.93 8.78 -15.25
N PHE A 265 -7.24 8.50 -15.20
CA PHE A 265 -7.84 7.23 -15.62
C PHE A 265 -9.34 7.35 -15.86
#